data_d55cd49520b8c912aa590afcb7367fee
#
_entry.id   d55cd49520b8c912aa590afcb7367fee
#
_cell.length_a   1.000
_cell.length_b   1.000
_cell.length_c   1.000
_cell.angle_alpha   90.00
_cell.angle_beta   90.00
_cell.angle_gamma   90.00
#
_symmetry.space_group_name_H-M   'P 1'
#
loop_
_entity.id
_entity.type
_entity.pdbx_description
1 polymer ?
#
loop_
_entity_poly.entity_id
_entity_poly.type
_entity_poly.pdbx_seq_one_letter_code
_entity_poly.pdbx_strand_id
1 'polypeptide(L)'
;SATSTVSVSNGVYSPKRMDFKDESIKVRYTKNQETIEKDILIIKRLIDLNFLHSVLLSQGSGESLFIDFKEQFDYKLEAIKAADEDHFESYLCVLSADILSQLYLKYSSRLLEKNVRSFLQFRGVNRGMRKTLTDDPEKFIAYNNGLTITAKDKEVEQINGKLYITSLSDFQIVNGGQTTASIYFSKKDGIDISKVKVMAKINVAKNVEEDELNELISNISQFSNSQSKVSNVDLRSRNPQLAKIKVLSESVLTPSGDKWFFEKSKGEFNTKLRIAGSGRKRIEKEYPSSRRFTKEL
;
A
#
# COMPACT_ATOMS: atom_id res chain seq x y z
N SER A 1 -31.63 7.40 -17.00
CA SER A 1 -32.11 6.16 -17.63
C SER A 1 -31.65 5.00 -16.75
N ALA A 2 -32.60 4.27 -16.18
CA ALA A 2 -32.30 3.07 -15.41
C ALA A 2 -31.85 1.97 -16.39
N THR A 3 -30.60 1.63 -16.38
CA THR A 3 -30.05 0.46 -17.08
C THR A 3 -30.25 -0.77 -16.22
N SER A 4 -30.95 -1.79 -16.76
CA SER A 4 -31.12 -3.06 -16.05
C SER A 4 -29.77 -3.76 -15.91
N THR A 5 -29.39 -4.07 -14.67
CA THR A 5 -28.20 -4.86 -14.33
C THR A 5 -28.47 -6.37 -14.30
N VAL A 6 -29.69 -6.77 -14.70
CA VAL A 6 -30.12 -8.18 -14.70
C VAL A 6 -30.58 -8.55 -16.09
N SER A 7 -30.18 -9.71 -16.58
CA SER A 7 -30.74 -10.35 -17.77
C SER A 7 -31.68 -11.48 -17.35
N VAL A 8 -32.79 -11.63 -18.11
CA VAL A 8 -33.75 -12.72 -17.89
C VAL A 8 -33.70 -13.62 -19.11
N SER A 9 -33.44 -14.92 -18.89
CA SER A 9 -33.51 -15.94 -19.92
C SER A 9 -34.20 -17.16 -19.32
N ASN A 10 -35.28 -17.60 -19.98
CA ASN A 10 -36.07 -18.75 -19.55
C ASN A 10 -36.55 -18.70 -18.08
N GLY A 11 -36.93 -17.51 -17.60
CA GLY A 11 -37.35 -17.32 -16.20
C GLY A 11 -36.24 -17.30 -15.17
N VAL A 12 -34.97 -17.43 -15.60
CA VAL A 12 -33.81 -17.34 -14.72
C VAL A 12 -33.22 -15.93 -14.74
N TYR A 13 -33.09 -15.33 -13.58
CA TYR A 13 -32.48 -14.01 -13.41
C TYR A 13 -30.96 -14.17 -13.26
N SER A 14 -30.19 -13.57 -14.16
CA SER A 14 -28.74 -13.57 -14.11
C SER A 14 -28.22 -12.14 -13.99
N PRO A 15 -27.25 -11.85 -13.12
CA PRO A 15 -26.66 -10.52 -13.05
C PRO A 15 -25.91 -10.22 -14.37
N LYS A 16 -26.24 -9.06 -14.96
CA LYS A 16 -25.55 -8.58 -16.17
C LYS A 16 -24.37 -7.73 -15.74
N ARG A 17 -23.18 -8.18 -16.09
CA ARG A 17 -21.96 -7.42 -15.85
C ARG A 17 -21.87 -6.28 -16.88
N MET A 18 -21.73 -5.06 -16.38
CA MET A 18 -21.47 -3.88 -17.20
C MET A 18 -20.11 -3.31 -16.83
N ASP A 19 -19.17 -3.39 -17.77
CA ASP A 19 -17.83 -2.83 -17.61
C ASP A 19 -17.76 -1.48 -18.33
N PHE A 20 -17.49 -0.42 -17.58
CA PHE A 20 -17.23 0.91 -18.13
C PHE A 20 -15.72 1.16 -18.08
N LYS A 21 -15.12 1.50 -19.22
CA LYS A 21 -13.73 1.94 -19.26
C LYS A 21 -13.65 3.43 -18.93
N ASP A 22 -12.69 3.81 -18.10
CA ASP A 22 -12.37 5.20 -17.89
C ASP A 22 -11.76 5.76 -19.18
N GLU A 23 -12.07 7.02 -19.51
CA GLU A 23 -11.58 7.70 -20.70
C GLU A 23 -10.84 8.96 -20.31
N SER A 24 -9.79 9.29 -21.05
CA SER A 24 -9.09 10.58 -20.90
C SER A 24 -9.42 11.45 -22.13
N ILE A 25 -9.91 12.66 -21.88
CA ILE A 25 -10.18 13.65 -22.91
C ILE A 25 -9.33 14.87 -22.73
N LYS A 26 -8.85 15.45 -23.84
CA LYS A 26 -8.16 16.75 -23.82
C LYS A 26 -9.20 17.85 -23.92
N VAL A 27 -9.21 18.74 -22.94
CA VAL A 27 -10.06 19.90 -22.92
C VAL A 27 -9.23 21.17 -23.07
N ARG A 28 -9.61 22.02 -24.02
CA ARG A 28 -9.02 23.35 -24.20
C ARG A 28 -10.00 24.39 -23.67
N TYR A 29 -9.51 25.29 -22.86
CA TYR A 29 -10.28 26.44 -22.38
C TYR A 29 -9.40 27.68 -22.26
N THR A 30 -10.02 28.84 -22.40
CA THR A 30 -9.31 30.13 -22.27
C THR A 30 -9.50 30.68 -20.86
N LYS A 31 -8.38 30.99 -20.19
CA LYS A 31 -8.36 31.66 -18.88
C LYS A 31 -7.34 32.80 -18.96
N ASN A 32 -7.74 34.02 -18.60
CA ASN A 32 -6.88 35.22 -18.63
C ASN A 32 -6.20 35.43 -19.99
N GLN A 33 -6.92 35.23 -21.09
CA GLN A 33 -6.44 35.35 -22.49
C GLN A 33 -5.40 34.28 -22.91
N GLU A 34 -5.09 33.30 -22.07
CA GLU A 34 -4.22 32.19 -22.42
C GLU A 34 -5.08 30.92 -22.67
N THR A 35 -4.72 30.19 -23.72
CA THR A 35 -5.35 28.90 -24.00
C THR A 35 -4.63 27.79 -23.22
N ILE A 36 -5.37 27.15 -22.33
CA ILE A 36 -4.87 26.06 -21.48
C ILE A 36 -5.41 24.74 -22.00
N GLU A 37 -4.54 23.79 -22.24
CA GLU A 37 -4.91 22.38 -22.47
C GLU A 37 -4.79 21.58 -21.17
N LYS A 38 -5.78 20.77 -20.89
CA LYS A 38 -5.76 19.87 -19.72
C LYS A 38 -6.36 18.52 -20.08
N ASP A 39 -5.65 17.45 -19.67
CA ASP A 39 -6.21 16.10 -19.73
C ASP A 39 -7.16 15.90 -18.56
N ILE A 40 -8.44 15.60 -18.88
CA ILE A 40 -9.48 15.28 -17.90
C ILE A 40 -9.77 13.80 -17.98
N LEU A 41 -9.60 13.10 -16.85
CA LEU A 41 -9.99 11.71 -16.70
C LEU A 41 -11.49 11.64 -16.39
N ILE A 42 -12.25 11.01 -17.30
CA ILE A 42 -13.66 10.69 -17.10
C ILE A 42 -13.75 9.30 -16.48
N ILE A 43 -14.12 9.26 -15.20
CA ILE A 43 -14.32 8.01 -14.47
C ILE A 43 -15.79 7.62 -14.58
N LYS A 44 -16.07 6.49 -15.25
CA LYS A 44 -17.42 5.95 -15.39
C LYS A 44 -17.65 4.89 -14.33
N ARG A 45 -18.71 5.03 -13.54
CA ARG A 45 -19.08 4.07 -12.49
C ARG A 45 -20.57 3.78 -12.55
N LEU A 46 -20.92 2.51 -12.39
CA LEU A 46 -22.29 2.10 -12.15
C LEU A 46 -22.54 2.03 -10.64
N ILE A 47 -23.45 2.85 -10.17
CA ILE A 47 -23.90 2.81 -8.78
C ILE A 47 -25.21 2.03 -8.78
N ASP A 48 -25.16 0.76 -8.43
CA ASP A 48 -26.31 -0.12 -8.29
C ASP A 48 -26.68 -0.35 -6.79
N LEU A 49 -27.72 -1.11 -6.56
CA LEU A 49 -28.16 -1.44 -5.20
C LEU A 49 -27.10 -2.21 -4.41
N ASN A 50 -26.29 -3.06 -5.05
CA ASN A 50 -25.22 -3.78 -4.38
C ASN A 50 -24.11 -2.83 -3.94
N PHE A 51 -23.78 -1.84 -4.79
CA PHE A 51 -22.83 -0.80 -4.42
C PHE A 51 -23.36 0.04 -3.23
N LEU A 52 -24.62 0.50 -3.31
CA LEU A 52 -25.26 1.26 -2.22
C LEU A 52 -25.34 0.44 -0.93
N HIS A 53 -25.72 -0.83 -1.04
CA HIS A 53 -25.76 -1.75 0.11
C HIS A 53 -24.36 -1.94 0.71
N SER A 54 -23.31 -2.12 -0.11
CA SER A 54 -21.95 -2.23 0.36
C SER A 54 -21.46 -0.95 1.07
N VAL A 55 -21.88 0.24 0.58
CA VAL A 55 -21.58 1.53 1.23
C VAL A 55 -22.34 1.67 2.54
N LEU A 56 -23.60 1.27 2.61
CA LEU A 56 -24.41 1.30 3.84
C LEU A 56 -23.83 0.35 4.89
N LEU A 57 -23.45 -0.87 4.50
CA LEU A 57 -22.80 -1.82 5.40
C LEU A 57 -21.45 -1.33 5.89
N SER A 58 -20.73 -0.53 5.09
CA SER A 58 -19.45 0.07 5.51
C SER A 58 -19.59 1.25 6.47
N GLN A 59 -20.80 1.82 6.60
CA GLN A 59 -21.09 2.93 7.53
C GLN A 59 -21.71 2.48 8.85
N GLY A 60 -22.29 1.28 8.89
CA GLY A 60 -22.70 0.63 10.13
C GLY A 60 -21.59 -0.19 10.74
N SER A 61 -21.59 -0.46 12.05
CA SER A 61 -20.68 -1.41 12.72
C SER A 61 -20.65 -2.71 11.87
N GLY A 62 -19.61 -2.80 11.00
CA GLY A 62 -19.61 -3.74 9.88
C GLY A 62 -19.71 -5.17 10.40
N GLU A 63 -20.50 -5.99 9.71
CA GLU A 63 -20.45 -7.43 9.89
C GLU A 63 -18.98 -7.88 9.85
N SER A 64 -18.56 -8.54 10.90
CA SER A 64 -17.24 -9.16 11.02
C SER A 64 -16.97 -10.02 9.78
N LEU A 65 -15.87 -9.80 9.10
CA LEU A 65 -15.51 -10.57 7.92
C LEU A 65 -14.78 -11.85 8.36
N PHE A 66 -15.47 -12.96 8.27
CA PHE A 66 -14.86 -14.27 8.50
C PHE A 66 -14.30 -14.84 7.20
N ILE A 67 -13.03 -15.22 7.22
CA ILE A 67 -12.35 -15.90 6.11
C ILE A 67 -11.84 -17.25 6.60
N ASP A 68 -12.36 -18.31 5.98
CA ASP A 68 -11.84 -19.65 6.08
C ASP A 68 -11.02 -19.95 4.81
N PHE A 69 -9.71 -20.03 4.96
CA PHE A 69 -8.83 -20.27 3.82
C PHE A 69 -8.95 -21.69 3.28
N LYS A 70 -9.17 -22.66 4.17
CA LYS A 70 -9.24 -24.07 3.82
C LYS A 70 -10.56 -24.41 3.13
N GLU A 71 -11.69 -24.11 3.78
CA GLU A 71 -13.01 -24.48 3.29
C GLU A 71 -13.50 -23.61 2.12
N GLN A 72 -13.19 -22.31 2.15
CA GLN A 72 -13.68 -21.38 1.14
C GLN A 72 -12.81 -21.28 -0.11
N PHE A 73 -11.51 -21.61 0.01
CA PHE A 73 -10.54 -21.35 -1.05
C PHE A 73 -9.61 -22.54 -1.34
N ASP A 74 -9.74 -23.66 -0.60
CA ASP A 74 -8.80 -24.79 -0.66
C ASP A 74 -7.32 -24.33 -0.57
N TYR A 75 -7.07 -23.40 0.33
CA TYR A 75 -5.79 -22.73 0.47
C TYR A 75 -5.16 -22.97 1.85
N LYS A 76 -3.87 -23.31 1.87
CA LYS A 76 -3.10 -23.46 3.10
C LYS A 76 -2.20 -22.25 3.28
N LEU A 77 -2.52 -21.40 4.26
CA LEU A 77 -1.72 -20.22 4.57
C LEU A 77 -0.63 -20.56 5.58
N GLU A 78 0.54 -20.97 5.07
CA GLU A 78 1.72 -21.19 5.91
C GLU A 78 2.16 -19.86 6.56
N ALA A 79 2.42 -19.88 7.85
CA ALA A 79 2.75 -18.70 8.62
C ALA A 79 3.86 -18.98 9.65
N ILE A 80 4.61 -17.95 9.99
CA ILE A 80 5.60 -17.95 11.07
C ILE A 80 5.10 -16.99 12.15
N LYS A 81 4.95 -17.47 13.39
CA LYS A 81 4.65 -16.59 14.52
C LYS A 81 5.87 -15.71 14.80
N ALA A 82 5.74 -14.41 14.57
CA ALA A 82 6.80 -13.43 14.68
C ALA A 82 6.83 -12.72 16.04
N ALA A 83 5.66 -12.57 16.69
CA ALA A 83 5.51 -12.00 18.02
C ALA A 83 4.33 -12.63 18.76
N ASP A 84 4.42 -12.67 20.08
CA ASP A 84 3.37 -13.11 21.02
C ASP A 84 3.42 -12.19 22.25
N GLU A 85 2.60 -11.13 22.18
CA GLU A 85 2.54 -10.09 23.20
C GLU A 85 1.25 -10.23 24.03
N ASP A 86 1.06 -9.40 25.04
CA ASP A 86 -0.07 -9.47 25.95
C ASP A 86 -1.41 -9.21 25.22
N HIS A 87 -1.41 -8.27 24.25
CA HIS A 87 -2.63 -7.80 23.58
C HIS A 87 -2.72 -8.19 22.11
N PHE A 88 -1.68 -8.76 21.53
CA PHE A 88 -1.70 -9.24 20.14
C PHE A 88 -0.65 -10.29 19.84
N GLU A 89 -0.90 -11.03 18.79
CA GLU A 89 0.08 -11.90 18.14
C GLU A 89 0.32 -11.41 16.71
N SER A 90 1.55 -11.54 16.23
CA SER A 90 1.90 -11.22 14.84
C SER A 90 2.42 -12.43 14.10
N TYR A 91 1.95 -12.58 12.86
CA TYR A 91 2.33 -13.67 11.96
C TYR A 91 2.89 -13.09 10.67
N LEU A 92 3.95 -13.70 10.16
CA LEU A 92 4.47 -13.43 8.82
C LEU A 92 4.09 -14.58 7.89
N CYS A 93 3.55 -14.23 6.74
CA CYS A 93 3.14 -15.19 5.73
C CYS A 93 3.37 -14.67 4.31
N VAL A 94 3.27 -15.59 3.34
CA VAL A 94 3.33 -15.27 1.91
C VAL A 94 2.02 -15.73 1.28
N LEU A 95 1.28 -14.77 0.73
CA LEU A 95 0.05 -15.01 -0.01
C LEU A 95 0.35 -15.10 -1.51
N SER A 96 -0.25 -16.07 -2.19
CA SER A 96 -0.25 -16.07 -3.65
C SER A 96 -1.17 -14.95 -4.17
N ALA A 97 -0.83 -14.37 -5.30
CA ALA A 97 -1.69 -13.36 -5.91
C ALA A 97 -3.06 -13.92 -6.31
N ASP A 98 -3.13 -15.23 -6.60
CA ASP A 98 -4.39 -15.88 -6.91
C ASP A 98 -5.37 -15.84 -5.74
N ILE A 99 -4.92 -16.14 -4.51
CA ILE A 99 -5.79 -16.05 -3.34
C ILE A 99 -6.21 -14.61 -3.06
N LEU A 100 -5.30 -13.63 -3.21
CA LEU A 100 -5.64 -12.22 -3.06
C LEU A 100 -6.67 -11.76 -4.08
N SER A 101 -6.55 -12.21 -5.33
CA SER A 101 -7.52 -11.93 -6.38
C SER A 101 -8.89 -12.54 -6.08
N GLN A 102 -8.95 -13.76 -5.56
CA GLN A 102 -10.19 -14.43 -5.17
C GLN A 102 -10.85 -13.73 -3.97
N LEU A 103 -10.08 -13.37 -2.95
CA LEU A 103 -10.56 -12.59 -1.81
C LEU A 103 -11.16 -11.26 -2.27
N TYR A 104 -10.46 -10.53 -3.15
CA TYR A 104 -10.96 -9.25 -3.68
C TYR A 104 -12.22 -9.43 -4.52
N LEU A 105 -12.28 -10.47 -5.35
CA LEU A 105 -13.49 -10.80 -6.14
C LEU A 105 -14.70 -11.06 -5.23
N LYS A 106 -14.52 -11.82 -4.16
CA LYS A 106 -15.60 -12.25 -3.26
C LYS A 106 -16.06 -11.13 -2.33
N TYR A 107 -15.12 -10.35 -1.77
CA TYR A 107 -15.41 -9.42 -0.68
C TYR A 107 -15.21 -7.94 -1.04
N SER A 108 -14.49 -7.65 -2.12
CA SER A 108 -14.27 -6.27 -2.63
C SER A 108 -13.82 -5.29 -1.54
N SER A 109 -14.61 -4.24 -1.33
CA SER A 109 -14.33 -3.18 -0.34
C SER A 109 -14.39 -3.64 1.12
N ARG A 110 -15.07 -4.74 1.41
CA ARG A 110 -15.14 -5.30 2.78
C ARG A 110 -13.79 -5.79 3.30
N LEU A 111 -12.85 -6.12 2.39
CA LEU A 111 -11.46 -6.46 2.76
C LEU A 111 -10.66 -5.25 3.26
N LEU A 112 -11.07 -4.06 2.84
CA LEU A 112 -10.31 -2.85 3.10
C LEU A 112 -10.95 -2.16 4.30
N GLU A 113 -10.11 -1.67 5.19
CA GLU A 113 -10.54 -0.96 6.38
C GLU A 113 -11.68 0.05 6.10
N LYS A 114 -12.58 0.26 7.08
CA LYS A 114 -13.68 1.25 7.10
C LYS A 114 -13.29 2.67 6.64
N ASN A 115 -12.03 2.91 6.31
CA ASN A 115 -11.54 4.18 5.82
C ASN A 115 -11.92 4.36 4.34
N VAL A 116 -13.14 4.85 4.12
CA VAL A 116 -13.75 5.15 2.81
C VAL A 116 -12.83 5.97 1.86
N ARG A 117 -11.84 6.68 2.41
CA ARG A 117 -10.88 7.47 1.62
C ARG A 117 -9.95 6.62 0.76
N SER A 118 -9.63 5.41 1.17
CA SER A 118 -8.77 4.52 0.37
C SER A 118 -9.49 3.98 -0.86
N PHE A 119 -10.81 3.79 -0.78
CA PHE A 119 -11.63 3.27 -1.88
C PHE A 119 -11.85 4.29 -3.01
N LEU A 120 -12.00 5.56 -2.68
CA LEU A 120 -12.20 6.64 -3.66
C LEU A 120 -10.90 7.07 -4.36
N GLN A 121 -9.74 6.66 -3.86
CA GLN A 121 -8.42 7.00 -4.43
C GLN A 121 -7.86 5.93 -5.38
N PHE A 122 -8.62 4.87 -5.72
CA PHE A 122 -8.21 3.92 -6.76
C PHE A 122 -8.22 4.59 -8.14
N ARG A 123 -7.24 5.43 -8.38
CA ARG A 123 -6.93 5.99 -9.70
C ARG A 123 -6.15 4.96 -10.52
N GLY A 124 -6.86 3.94 -10.99
CA GLY A 124 -6.30 2.95 -11.89
C GLY A 124 -5.25 2.01 -11.25
N VAL A 125 -4.82 1.03 -12.00
CA VAL A 125 -3.70 0.15 -11.63
C VAL A 125 -2.41 0.99 -11.63
N ASN A 126 -1.66 0.94 -10.54
CA ASN A 126 -0.37 1.61 -10.46
C ASN A 126 0.54 1.09 -11.60
N ARG A 127 0.97 1.99 -12.50
CA ARG A 127 1.78 1.61 -13.69
C ARG A 127 3.02 0.82 -13.32
N GLY A 128 3.66 1.15 -12.19
CA GLY A 128 4.84 0.44 -11.71
C GLY A 128 4.51 -0.99 -11.28
N MET A 129 3.43 -1.19 -10.52
CA MET A 129 2.98 -2.51 -10.12
C MET A 129 2.57 -3.34 -11.33
N ARG A 130 1.79 -2.76 -12.27
CA ARG A 130 1.37 -3.46 -13.48
C ARG A 130 2.57 -3.91 -14.31
N LYS A 131 3.57 -3.04 -14.47
CA LYS A 131 4.80 -3.39 -15.17
C LYS A 131 5.49 -4.58 -14.52
N THR A 132 5.67 -4.58 -13.19
CA THR A 132 6.27 -5.72 -12.47
C THR A 132 5.45 -6.99 -12.62
N LEU A 133 4.10 -6.90 -12.54
CA LEU A 133 3.21 -8.05 -12.72
C LEU A 133 3.34 -8.67 -14.14
N THR A 134 3.63 -7.84 -15.15
CA THR A 134 3.75 -8.28 -16.56
C THR A 134 5.15 -8.80 -16.89
N ASP A 135 6.18 -8.03 -16.50
CA ASP A 135 7.55 -8.24 -16.98
C ASP A 135 8.38 -9.16 -16.06
N ASP A 136 8.17 -9.04 -14.73
CA ASP A 136 8.97 -9.69 -13.69
C ASP A 136 8.09 -10.19 -12.53
N PRO A 137 7.08 -11.05 -12.72
CA PRO A 137 6.10 -11.43 -11.70
C PRO A 137 6.73 -12.03 -10.43
N GLU A 138 7.80 -12.80 -10.54
CA GLU A 138 8.52 -13.37 -9.40
C GLU A 138 9.27 -12.33 -8.54
N LYS A 139 9.61 -11.17 -9.10
CA LYS A 139 10.25 -10.07 -8.36
C LYS A 139 9.25 -9.20 -7.59
N PHE A 140 7.96 -9.43 -7.79
CA PHE A 140 6.92 -8.62 -7.15
C PHE A 140 7.03 -8.63 -5.62
N ILE A 141 7.33 -9.79 -5.02
CA ILE A 141 7.53 -9.92 -3.58
C ILE A 141 8.68 -9.05 -3.04
N ALA A 142 9.73 -8.83 -3.85
CA ALA A 142 10.87 -8.00 -3.46
C ALA A 142 10.63 -6.50 -3.70
N TYR A 143 9.76 -6.14 -4.64
CA TYR A 143 9.51 -4.76 -5.05
C TYR A 143 8.30 -4.13 -4.36
N ASN A 144 7.44 -4.97 -3.75
CA ASN A 144 6.23 -4.53 -3.06
C ASN A 144 6.41 -4.56 -1.54
N ASN A 145 5.86 -3.58 -0.85
CA ASN A 145 5.95 -3.49 0.63
C ASN A 145 5.11 -4.54 1.36
N GLY A 146 4.34 -5.35 0.63
CA GLY A 146 3.44 -6.35 1.21
C GLY A 146 2.15 -5.77 1.77
N LEU A 147 1.48 -6.57 2.58
CA LEU A 147 0.20 -6.25 3.21
C LEU A 147 0.36 -6.19 4.73
N THR A 148 -0.42 -5.32 5.37
CA THR A 148 -0.71 -5.42 6.80
C THR A 148 -2.18 -5.77 6.96
N ILE A 149 -2.44 -6.85 7.68
CA ILE A 149 -3.76 -7.41 7.93
C ILE A 149 -3.98 -7.39 9.45
N THR A 150 -5.21 -7.10 9.88
CA THR A 150 -5.66 -7.26 11.24
C THR A 150 -6.79 -8.28 11.29
N ALA A 151 -6.91 -8.98 12.42
CA ALA A 151 -7.99 -9.89 12.71
C ALA A 151 -8.30 -9.88 14.22
N LYS A 152 -9.54 -10.21 14.58
CA LYS A 152 -9.97 -10.34 15.98
C LYS A 152 -9.55 -11.68 16.56
N ASP A 153 -9.64 -12.74 15.74
CA ASP A 153 -9.34 -14.12 16.15
C ASP A 153 -8.84 -14.94 14.96
N LYS A 154 -8.26 -16.10 15.25
CA LYS A 154 -7.70 -17.03 14.29
C LYS A 154 -7.88 -18.48 14.70
N GLU A 155 -7.89 -19.36 13.71
CA GLU A 155 -7.63 -20.78 13.91
C GLU A 155 -6.33 -21.17 13.21
N VAL A 156 -5.59 -22.08 13.84
CA VAL A 156 -4.30 -22.55 13.32
C VAL A 156 -4.19 -24.06 13.42
N GLU A 157 -3.53 -24.65 12.44
CA GLU A 157 -3.14 -26.06 12.44
C GLU A 157 -1.62 -26.20 12.37
N GLN A 158 -1.08 -27.21 13.04
CA GLN A 158 0.32 -27.60 12.87
C GLN A 158 0.40 -28.89 12.06
N ILE A 159 1.09 -28.84 10.92
CA ILE A 159 1.27 -29.98 10.03
C ILE A 159 2.78 -30.13 9.75
N ASN A 160 3.36 -31.27 10.12
CA ASN A 160 4.79 -31.58 9.90
C ASN A 160 5.74 -30.47 10.43
N GLY A 161 5.44 -29.92 11.60
CA GLY A 161 6.23 -28.84 12.23
C GLY A 161 6.04 -27.45 11.64
N LYS A 162 5.17 -27.29 10.66
CA LYS A 162 4.79 -26.00 10.06
C LYS A 162 3.44 -25.54 10.60
N LEU A 163 3.32 -24.25 10.85
CA LEU A 163 2.09 -23.60 11.28
C LEU A 163 1.32 -23.08 10.07
N TYR A 164 0.02 -23.37 10.05
CA TYR A 164 -0.91 -22.88 9.03
C TYR A 164 -2.06 -22.15 9.70
N ILE A 165 -2.37 -20.96 9.20
CA ILE A 165 -3.60 -20.24 9.58
C ILE A 165 -4.72 -20.80 8.70
N THR A 166 -5.75 -21.36 9.33
CA THR A 166 -6.91 -21.96 8.65
C THR A 166 -8.05 -20.97 8.50
N SER A 167 -8.29 -20.14 9.52
CA SER A 167 -9.32 -19.11 9.47
C SER A 167 -8.91 -17.82 10.20
N LEU A 168 -9.55 -16.72 9.82
CA LEU A 168 -9.43 -15.40 10.47
C LEU A 168 -10.81 -14.77 10.64
N SER A 169 -11.11 -14.28 11.83
CA SER A 169 -12.34 -13.54 12.17
C SER A 169 -12.05 -12.04 12.20
N ASP A 170 -12.98 -11.22 11.72
CA ASP A 170 -12.86 -9.78 11.55
C ASP A 170 -11.62 -9.37 10.73
N PHE A 171 -11.45 -10.05 9.62
CA PHE A 171 -10.33 -9.84 8.71
C PHE A 171 -10.39 -8.47 8.04
N GLN A 172 -9.31 -7.70 8.12
CA GLN A 172 -9.19 -6.39 7.47
C GLN A 172 -7.79 -6.19 6.90
N ILE A 173 -7.69 -5.68 5.67
CA ILE A 173 -6.43 -5.22 5.08
C ILE A 173 -6.29 -3.73 5.40
N VAL A 174 -5.46 -3.40 6.38
CA VAL A 174 -5.24 -2.02 6.85
C VAL A 174 -4.14 -1.30 6.07
N ASN A 175 -3.24 -2.05 5.41
CA ASN A 175 -2.27 -1.51 4.45
C ASN A 175 -2.08 -2.49 3.29
N GLY A 176 -1.89 -1.97 2.07
CA GLY A 176 -1.71 -2.77 0.86
C GLY A 176 -3.00 -2.95 0.03
N GLY A 177 -4.06 -2.22 0.34
CA GLY A 177 -5.30 -2.26 -0.44
C GLY A 177 -5.09 -1.96 -1.93
N GLN A 178 -4.18 -1.03 -2.28
CA GLN A 178 -3.82 -0.75 -3.68
C GLN A 178 -3.13 -1.95 -4.34
N THR A 179 -2.29 -2.67 -3.61
CA THR A 179 -1.63 -3.89 -4.10
C THR A 179 -2.66 -4.96 -4.44
N THR A 180 -3.59 -5.22 -3.51
CA THR A 180 -4.65 -6.21 -3.68
C THR A 180 -5.54 -5.89 -4.88
N ALA A 181 -5.99 -4.65 -5.01
CA ALA A 181 -6.80 -4.21 -6.14
C ALA A 181 -6.02 -4.26 -7.47
N SER A 182 -4.74 -3.84 -7.48
CA SER A 182 -3.91 -3.88 -8.69
C SER A 182 -3.72 -5.30 -9.20
N ILE A 183 -3.52 -6.26 -8.31
CA ILE A 183 -3.43 -7.69 -8.64
C ILE A 183 -4.73 -8.17 -9.27
N TYR A 184 -5.87 -7.90 -8.61
CA TYR A 184 -7.18 -8.31 -9.11
C TYR A 184 -7.48 -7.75 -10.52
N PHE A 185 -7.31 -6.44 -10.71
CA PHE A 185 -7.57 -5.82 -12.01
C PHE A 185 -6.57 -6.27 -13.08
N SER A 186 -5.31 -6.50 -12.74
CA SER A 186 -4.33 -7.04 -13.68
C SER A 186 -4.70 -8.45 -14.15
N LYS A 187 -5.14 -9.33 -13.24
CA LYS A 187 -5.68 -10.66 -13.59
C LYS A 187 -6.91 -10.53 -14.48
N LYS A 188 -7.84 -9.63 -14.15
CA LYS A 188 -9.02 -9.35 -14.94
C LYS A 188 -8.68 -8.88 -16.36
N ASP A 189 -7.60 -8.15 -16.53
CA ASP A 189 -7.06 -7.68 -17.81
C ASP A 189 -6.25 -8.75 -18.57
N GLY A 190 -6.19 -10.00 -18.05
CA GLY A 190 -5.54 -11.14 -18.69
C GLY A 190 -4.06 -11.31 -18.38
N ILE A 191 -3.50 -10.57 -17.40
CA ILE A 191 -2.12 -10.77 -16.96
C ILE A 191 -2.03 -12.05 -16.12
N ASP A 192 -1.05 -12.90 -16.44
CA ASP A 192 -0.73 -14.09 -15.65
C ASP A 192 -0.10 -13.70 -14.30
N ILE A 193 -0.77 -14.03 -13.21
CA ILE A 193 -0.32 -13.75 -11.84
C ILE A 193 0.08 -15.01 -11.08
N SER A 194 0.17 -16.16 -11.73
CA SER A 194 0.43 -17.46 -11.08
C SER A 194 1.75 -17.52 -10.31
N LYS A 195 2.76 -16.79 -10.75
CA LYS A 195 4.08 -16.68 -10.10
C LYS A 195 4.17 -15.54 -9.08
N VAL A 196 3.15 -14.70 -8.98
CA VAL A 196 3.17 -13.52 -8.11
C VAL A 196 2.89 -13.91 -6.67
N LYS A 197 3.78 -13.47 -5.77
CA LYS A 197 3.68 -13.66 -4.33
C LYS A 197 3.75 -12.32 -3.62
N VAL A 198 3.03 -12.21 -2.49
CA VAL A 198 2.97 -10.99 -1.68
C VAL A 198 3.23 -11.34 -0.23
N MET A 199 4.18 -10.66 0.38
CA MET A 199 4.42 -10.74 1.81
C MET A 199 3.25 -10.15 2.59
N ALA A 200 2.83 -10.77 3.69
CA ALA A 200 1.83 -10.21 4.57
C ALA A 200 2.23 -10.36 6.05
N LYS A 201 1.94 -9.32 6.81
CA LYS A 201 1.97 -9.33 8.27
C LYS A 201 0.53 -9.36 8.76
N ILE A 202 0.18 -10.38 9.53
CA ILE A 202 -1.15 -10.55 10.14
C ILE A 202 -1.00 -10.28 11.64
N ASN A 203 -1.73 -9.30 12.16
CA ASN A 203 -1.79 -9.00 13.58
C ASN A 203 -3.16 -9.46 14.09
N VAL A 204 -3.16 -10.36 15.04
CA VAL A 204 -4.37 -10.92 15.65
C VAL A 204 -4.47 -10.40 17.08
N ALA A 205 -5.59 -9.83 17.42
CA ALA A 205 -5.86 -9.36 18.77
C ALA A 205 -5.87 -10.54 19.77
N LYS A 206 -5.51 -10.26 21.01
CA LYS A 206 -5.44 -11.24 22.09
C LYS A 206 -5.77 -10.55 23.40
N ASN A 207 -6.68 -11.15 24.18
CA ASN A 207 -7.03 -10.68 25.53
C ASN A 207 -7.39 -9.17 25.60
N VAL A 208 -8.13 -8.67 24.60
CA VAL A 208 -8.56 -7.27 24.54
C VAL A 208 -10.08 -7.17 24.48
N GLU A 209 -10.63 -6.17 25.16
CA GLU A 209 -12.03 -5.79 25.04
C GLU A 209 -12.27 -5.04 23.73
N GLU A 210 -13.54 -4.86 23.33
CA GLU A 210 -13.92 -4.31 22.03
C GLU A 210 -13.39 -2.89 21.78
N ASP A 211 -13.37 -2.05 22.78
CA ASP A 211 -12.85 -0.67 22.68
C ASP A 211 -11.33 -0.66 22.46
N GLU A 212 -10.60 -1.48 23.20
CA GLU A 212 -9.14 -1.66 23.08
C GLU A 212 -8.77 -2.29 21.72
N LEU A 213 -9.60 -3.21 21.23
CA LEU A 213 -9.46 -3.81 19.89
C LEU A 213 -9.54 -2.74 18.81
N ASN A 214 -10.53 -1.85 18.88
CA ASN A 214 -10.71 -0.77 17.89
C ASN A 214 -9.54 0.21 17.92
N GLU A 215 -9.02 0.53 19.11
CA GLU A 215 -7.84 1.37 19.24
C GLU A 215 -6.59 0.69 18.67
N LEU A 216 -6.36 -0.59 18.96
CA LEU A 216 -5.25 -1.38 18.45
C LEU A 216 -5.27 -1.41 16.90
N ILE A 217 -6.41 -1.71 16.30
CA ILE A 217 -6.58 -1.74 14.84
C ILE A 217 -6.32 -0.36 14.24
N SER A 218 -6.87 0.70 14.84
CA SER A 218 -6.66 2.08 14.39
C SER A 218 -5.19 2.48 14.43
N ASN A 219 -4.48 2.16 15.50
CA ASN A 219 -3.06 2.44 15.66
C ASN A 219 -2.22 1.65 14.63
N ILE A 220 -2.48 0.36 14.43
CA ILE A 220 -1.81 -0.45 13.42
C ILE A 220 -2.02 0.16 12.03
N SER A 221 -3.24 0.56 11.69
CA SER A 221 -3.57 1.21 10.44
C SER A 221 -2.81 2.53 10.26
N GLN A 222 -2.91 3.42 11.24
CA GLN A 222 -2.25 4.73 11.19
C GLN A 222 -0.75 4.60 11.01
N PHE A 223 -0.09 3.79 11.82
CA PHE A 223 1.37 3.67 11.78
C PHE A 223 1.87 2.86 10.59
N SER A 224 1.12 1.88 10.10
CA SER A 224 1.50 1.16 8.88
C SER A 224 1.34 2.00 7.60
N ASN A 225 0.44 2.98 7.60
CA ASN A 225 0.21 3.89 6.47
C ASN A 225 1.06 5.16 6.51
N SER A 226 1.63 5.52 7.67
CA SER A 226 2.42 6.75 7.87
C SER A 226 3.89 6.63 7.48
N GLN A 227 4.29 5.54 6.83
CA GLN A 227 5.67 5.36 6.37
C GLN A 227 6.07 6.47 5.39
N SER A 228 7.22 7.08 5.65
CA SER A 228 7.76 8.17 4.84
C SER A 228 7.93 7.73 3.39
N LYS A 229 7.30 8.45 2.46
CA LYS A 229 7.51 8.23 1.02
C LYS A 229 8.96 8.53 0.69
N VAL A 230 9.73 7.51 0.32
CA VAL A 230 11.06 7.71 -0.26
C VAL A 230 10.88 8.37 -1.63
N SER A 231 11.42 9.57 -1.80
CA SER A 231 11.33 10.28 -3.08
C SER A 231 12.29 9.67 -4.11
N ASN A 232 11.96 9.81 -5.40
CA ASN A 232 12.89 9.43 -6.49
C ASN A 232 14.24 10.18 -6.39
N VAL A 233 14.24 11.31 -5.73
CA VAL A 233 15.44 12.10 -5.44
C VAL A 233 16.34 11.37 -4.44
N ASP A 234 15.76 10.68 -3.44
CA ASP A 234 16.51 9.90 -2.46
C ASP A 234 17.14 8.66 -3.09
N LEU A 235 16.43 8.00 -4.03
CA LEU A 235 16.96 6.86 -4.77
C LEU A 235 18.16 7.23 -5.65
N ARG A 236 18.21 8.45 -6.20
CA ARG A 236 19.36 8.97 -6.95
C ARG A 236 20.61 9.18 -6.08
N SER A 237 20.49 9.17 -4.76
CA SER A 237 21.64 9.30 -3.84
C SER A 237 22.67 8.17 -3.98
N ARG A 238 22.30 7.04 -4.62
CA ARG A 238 23.20 5.92 -4.94
C ARG A 238 24.12 6.18 -6.15
N ASN A 239 23.94 7.31 -6.84
CA ASN A 239 24.79 7.66 -7.99
C ASN A 239 26.27 7.78 -7.55
N PRO A 240 27.22 7.05 -8.19
CA PRO A 240 28.65 7.11 -7.86
C PRO A 240 29.24 8.53 -7.96
N GLN A 241 28.73 9.37 -8.86
CA GLN A 241 29.17 10.76 -8.99
C GLN A 241 28.83 11.57 -7.73
N LEU A 242 27.67 11.37 -7.12
CA LEU A 242 27.31 12.06 -5.86
C LEU A 242 28.16 11.57 -4.68
N ALA A 243 28.62 10.32 -4.72
CA ALA A 243 29.59 9.83 -3.73
C ALA A 243 30.94 10.53 -3.88
N LYS A 244 31.43 10.75 -5.13
CA LYS A 244 32.64 11.54 -5.40
C LYS A 244 32.50 12.98 -4.93
N ILE A 245 31.37 13.64 -5.21
CA ILE A 245 31.10 15.01 -4.74
C ILE A 245 31.13 15.06 -3.21
N LYS A 246 30.58 14.05 -2.53
CA LYS A 246 30.64 13.97 -1.05
C LYS A 246 32.09 13.94 -0.55
N VAL A 247 32.92 13.07 -1.09
CA VAL A 247 34.34 12.99 -0.75
C VAL A 247 35.07 14.32 -1.03
N LEU A 248 34.81 14.94 -2.19
CA LEU A 248 35.40 16.23 -2.54
C LEU A 248 34.97 17.34 -1.58
N SER A 249 33.71 17.40 -1.20
CA SER A 249 33.21 18.40 -0.24
C SER A 249 33.84 18.29 1.15
N GLU A 250 34.32 17.11 1.51
CA GLU A 250 35.01 16.85 2.79
C GLU A 250 36.52 17.11 2.71
N SER A 251 37.12 16.98 1.53
CA SER A 251 38.57 17.09 1.31
C SER A 251 39.02 18.43 0.77
N VAL A 252 38.16 19.11 -0.04
CA VAL A 252 38.50 20.43 -0.63
C VAL A 252 38.04 21.55 0.29
N LEU A 253 39.00 22.39 0.68
CA LEU A 253 38.72 23.54 1.52
C LEU A 253 38.43 24.80 0.67
N THR A 254 37.73 25.76 1.25
CA THR A 254 37.59 27.09 0.67
C THR A 254 38.96 27.82 0.63
N PRO A 255 39.15 28.90 -0.12
CA PRO A 255 40.36 29.70 -0.05
C PRO A 255 40.72 30.21 1.36
N SER A 256 39.72 30.36 2.22
CA SER A 256 39.88 30.69 3.66
C SER A 256 40.16 29.49 4.56
N GLY A 257 40.30 28.28 4.02
CA GLY A 257 40.57 27.05 4.80
C GLY A 257 39.35 26.40 5.44
N ASP A 258 38.17 26.84 5.08
CA ASP A 258 36.94 26.35 5.63
C ASP A 258 36.40 25.11 4.87
N LYS A 259 35.57 24.28 5.55
CA LYS A 259 34.98 23.06 4.97
C LYS A 259 33.63 23.33 4.32
N TRP A 260 33.35 22.53 3.28
CA TRP A 260 32.04 22.43 2.62
C TRP A 260 31.23 21.28 3.23
N PHE A 261 29.90 21.38 3.11
CA PHE A 261 29.01 20.27 3.42
C PHE A 261 28.08 19.99 2.25
N PHE A 262 28.30 18.85 1.60
CA PHE A 262 27.37 18.34 0.59
C PHE A 262 26.34 17.43 1.25
N GLU A 263 25.07 17.84 1.22
CA GLU A 263 23.96 17.03 1.66
C GLU A 263 23.53 16.09 0.52
N LYS A 264 24.12 14.89 0.51
CA LYS A 264 23.87 13.89 -0.51
C LYS A 264 22.45 13.32 -0.41
N SER A 265 21.94 13.17 0.82
CA SER A 265 20.58 12.71 1.13
C SER A 265 19.86 13.75 1.98
N LYS A 266 18.59 13.99 1.71
CA LYS A 266 17.77 14.96 2.45
C LYS A 266 17.78 14.67 3.95
N GLY A 267 18.10 15.65 4.77
CA GLY A 267 18.14 15.52 6.23
C GLY A 267 19.47 15.01 6.79
N GLU A 268 20.49 14.78 5.94
CA GLU A 268 21.82 14.31 6.39
C GLU A 268 22.47 15.29 7.35
N PHE A 269 22.37 16.61 7.10
CA PHE A 269 22.89 17.61 8.02
C PHE A 269 22.15 17.59 9.36
N ASN A 270 20.83 17.48 9.35
CA ASN A 270 20.04 17.36 10.58
C ASN A 270 20.41 16.12 11.39
N THR A 271 20.67 15.00 10.70
CA THR A 271 21.17 13.78 11.35
C THR A 271 22.52 14.01 12.02
N LYS A 272 23.45 14.69 11.32
CA LYS A 272 24.77 15.06 11.89
C LYS A 272 24.62 15.93 13.13
N LEU A 273 23.69 16.90 13.13
CA LEU A 273 23.39 17.73 14.29
C LEU A 273 22.81 16.91 15.47
N ARG A 274 21.94 15.96 15.19
CA ARG A 274 21.36 15.08 16.24
C ARG A 274 22.41 14.18 16.88
N ILE A 275 23.31 13.61 16.09
CA ILE A 275 24.42 12.78 16.58
C ILE A 275 25.39 13.62 17.41
N ALA A 276 25.64 14.88 17.04
CA ALA A 276 26.53 15.76 17.77
C ALA A 276 26.02 16.17 19.17
N GLY A 277 24.73 16.05 19.44
CA GLY A 277 24.14 16.35 20.75
C GLY A 277 24.51 17.75 21.26
N SER A 278 25.25 17.84 22.37
CA SER A 278 25.75 19.12 22.92
C SER A 278 26.73 19.85 22.01
N GLY A 279 27.38 19.16 21.06
CA GLY A 279 28.28 19.72 20.04
C GLY A 279 27.59 20.41 18.87
N ARG A 280 26.25 20.48 18.84
CA ARG A 280 25.44 21.02 17.73
C ARG A 280 25.91 22.42 17.28
N LYS A 281 26.10 23.35 18.21
CA LYS A 281 26.55 24.72 17.90
C LYS A 281 27.91 24.76 17.19
N ARG A 282 28.82 23.84 17.52
CA ARG A 282 30.11 23.70 16.88
C ARG A 282 29.95 23.26 15.42
N ILE A 283 29.10 22.28 15.16
CA ILE A 283 28.82 21.79 13.79
C ILE A 283 28.14 22.87 12.94
N GLU A 284 27.20 23.62 13.51
CA GLU A 284 26.53 24.72 12.81
C GLU A 284 27.53 25.86 12.44
N LYS A 285 28.50 26.12 13.33
CA LYS A 285 29.59 27.09 13.06
C LYS A 285 30.58 26.57 12.01
N GLU A 286 30.91 25.27 12.07
CA GLU A 286 31.83 24.63 11.11
C GLU A 286 31.22 24.60 9.69
N TYR A 287 29.90 24.39 9.60
CA TYR A 287 29.15 24.29 8.33
C TYR A 287 27.96 25.26 8.32
N PRO A 288 28.17 26.59 8.16
CA PRO A 288 27.09 27.56 8.04
C PRO A 288 26.29 27.33 6.75
N SER A 289 25.06 27.84 6.68
CA SER A 289 24.15 27.64 5.53
C SER A 289 24.76 28.00 4.19
N SER A 290 25.62 29.05 4.15
CA SER A 290 26.34 29.48 2.95
C SER A 290 27.34 28.46 2.40
N ARG A 291 27.75 27.50 3.18
CA ARG A 291 28.69 26.44 2.79
C ARG A 291 28.04 25.05 2.76
N ARG A 292 26.72 25.02 2.77
CA ARG A 292 25.92 23.76 2.61
C ARG A 292 25.25 23.79 1.26
N PHE A 293 25.30 22.69 0.55
CA PHE A 293 24.63 22.54 -0.75
C PHE A 293 24.05 21.15 -0.92
N THR A 294 23.05 21.04 -1.75
CA THR A 294 22.30 19.81 -2.05
C THR A 294 22.44 19.47 -3.52
N LYS A 295 21.93 18.32 -3.93
CA LYS A 295 21.84 17.92 -5.34
C LYS A 295 20.73 18.63 -6.13
N GLU A 296 19.98 19.50 -5.50
CA GLU A 296 18.85 20.26 -6.07
C GLU A 296 19.23 21.69 -6.44
N LEU A 297 20.47 21.88 -6.89
CA LEU A 297 20.94 23.15 -7.51
C LEU A 297 20.49 23.20 -8.96
#